data_df0589e3e17ad82af2181948c71f292e
#
_entry.id   df0589e3e17ad82af2181948c71f292e
#
_cell.length_a   1.000
_cell.length_b   1.000
_cell.length_c   1.000
_cell.angle_alpha   90.00
_cell.angle_beta   90.00
_cell.angle_gamma   90.00
#
_symmetry.space_group_name_H-M   'P 1'
#
loop_
_entity.id
_entity.type
_entity.pdbx_description
1 polymer ?
#
loop_
_entity_poly.entity_id
_entity_poly.type
_entity_poly.pdbx_seq_one_letter_code
_entity_poly.pdbx_strand_id
1 'polypeptide(L)'
;MSHPRSTIRNVIIDRLKIQVDSAYLTDAEDRIYGNRAKPLFDQFLPAILVYAKDENILEERFETDGFGPLKRELEIAIEEVILGGDDFDQKLDNLASQIENALDGFEISTRKSDILKLKSTEIDSSIEGSKIYGAVRLTYSVTYLTAVKQPDFSGTIPTEIETNL
;
A
#
# COMPACT_ATOMS: atom_id res chain seq x y z
N MET A 1 -10.33 0.18 15.87
CA MET A 1 -8.97 -0.10 15.37
C MET A 1 -8.97 -0.04 13.85
N SER A 2 -7.98 0.63 13.26
CA SER A 2 -7.80 0.65 11.79
C SER A 2 -7.29 -0.71 11.32
N HIS A 3 -7.70 -1.15 10.13
CA HIS A 3 -7.19 -2.39 9.54
C HIS A 3 -5.69 -2.23 9.22
N PRO A 4 -4.82 -3.25 9.41
CA PRO A 4 -3.38 -3.16 9.13
C PRO A 4 -3.04 -2.63 7.74
N ARG A 5 -3.84 -2.95 6.71
CA ARG A 5 -3.70 -2.39 5.34
C ARG A 5 -3.68 -0.86 5.31
N SER A 6 -4.55 -0.23 6.11
CA SER A 6 -4.60 1.23 6.19
C SER A 6 -3.35 1.79 6.87
N THR A 7 -2.86 1.11 7.91
CA THR A 7 -1.63 1.50 8.59
C THR A 7 -0.43 1.38 7.65
N ILE A 8 -0.29 0.25 6.95
CA ILE A 8 0.79 0.00 5.98
C ILE A 8 0.78 1.09 4.90
N ARG A 9 -0.38 1.36 4.29
CA ARG A 9 -0.52 2.41 3.28
C ARG A 9 -0.11 3.78 3.80
N ASN A 10 -0.57 4.15 4.99
CA ASN A 10 -0.26 5.46 5.57
C ASN A 10 1.22 5.63 5.88
N VAL A 11 1.88 4.58 6.40
CA VAL A 11 3.32 4.59 6.65
C VAL A 11 4.13 4.80 5.37
N ILE A 12 3.70 4.19 4.25
CA ILE A 12 4.32 4.41 2.93
C ILE A 12 4.11 5.86 2.48
N ILE A 13 2.89 6.40 2.61
CA ILE A 13 2.59 7.80 2.28
C ILE A 13 3.47 8.75 3.09
N ASP A 14 3.56 8.54 4.39
CA ASP A 14 4.36 9.36 5.30
C ASP A 14 5.85 9.29 4.92
N ARG A 15 6.34 8.10 4.56
CA ARG A 15 7.72 7.91 4.08
C ARG A 15 8.01 8.72 2.82
N LEU A 16 7.11 8.68 1.85
CA LEU A 16 7.28 9.40 0.57
C LEU A 16 7.19 10.93 0.73
N LYS A 17 6.51 11.42 1.77
CA LYS A 17 6.39 12.86 2.11
C LYS A 17 7.54 13.42 2.93
N ILE A 18 8.50 12.58 3.32
CA ILE A 18 9.64 13.04 4.13
C ILE A 18 10.47 14.06 3.35
N GLN A 19 10.94 15.06 4.07
CA GLN A 19 11.95 16.00 3.60
C GLN A 19 13.31 15.67 4.23
N VAL A 20 14.34 15.68 3.39
CA VAL A 20 15.74 15.58 3.80
C VAL A 20 16.42 16.87 3.39
N ASP A 21 17.07 17.56 4.33
CA ASP A 21 17.71 18.86 4.08
C ASP A 21 16.77 19.90 3.43
N SER A 22 15.50 19.90 3.85
CA SER A 22 14.42 20.76 3.33
C SER A 22 13.98 20.47 1.89
N ALA A 23 14.39 19.34 1.31
CA ALA A 23 13.95 18.87 -0.01
C ALA A 23 13.09 17.61 0.13
N TYR A 24 12.02 17.52 -0.63
CA TYR A 24 11.20 16.30 -0.70
C TYR A 24 11.96 15.18 -1.42
N LEU A 25 11.63 13.93 -1.07
CA LEU A 25 12.23 12.75 -1.70
C LEU A 25 11.78 12.55 -3.15
N THR A 26 10.62 13.11 -3.52
CA THR A 26 10.05 13.00 -4.86
C THR A 26 9.58 14.35 -5.38
N ASP A 27 9.54 14.53 -6.69
CA ASP A 27 9.03 15.73 -7.36
C ASP A 27 7.52 15.93 -7.17
N ALA A 28 6.81 14.92 -6.69
CA ALA A 28 5.41 15.06 -6.27
C ALA A 28 5.27 15.84 -4.96
N GLU A 29 6.36 16.03 -4.20
CA GLU A 29 6.38 16.78 -2.95
C GLU A 29 5.38 16.22 -1.91
N ASP A 30 4.38 17.02 -1.49
CA ASP A 30 3.30 16.62 -0.59
C ASP A 30 2.04 16.10 -1.33
N ARG A 31 2.04 16.13 -2.67
CA ARG A 31 0.93 15.66 -3.53
C ARG A 31 0.87 14.13 -3.62
N ILE A 32 0.85 13.48 -2.45
CA ILE A 32 0.81 12.02 -2.28
C ILE A 32 -0.47 11.64 -1.54
N TYR A 33 -1.30 10.83 -2.18
CA TYR A 33 -2.66 10.57 -1.74
C TYR A 33 -2.93 9.08 -1.54
N GLY A 34 -3.63 8.74 -0.47
CA GLY A 34 -4.04 7.37 -0.14
C GLY A 34 -5.38 6.94 -0.75
N ASN A 35 -5.78 7.53 -1.87
CA ASN A 35 -7.08 7.28 -2.49
C ASN A 35 -6.96 7.30 -4.01
N ARG A 36 -7.29 6.17 -4.65
CA ARG A 36 -7.30 6.06 -6.12
C ARG A 36 -8.47 6.78 -6.79
N ALA A 37 -9.52 7.12 -6.05
CA ALA A 37 -10.71 7.78 -6.57
C ALA A 37 -10.61 9.31 -6.52
N LYS A 38 -9.47 9.87 -6.10
CA LYS A 38 -9.28 11.32 -6.05
C LYS A 38 -9.12 11.86 -7.48
N PRO A 39 -9.94 12.82 -7.93
CA PRO A 39 -9.71 13.52 -9.19
C PRO A 39 -8.38 14.27 -9.13
N LEU A 40 -7.53 14.07 -10.12
CA LEU A 40 -6.28 14.81 -10.27
C LEU A 40 -6.49 15.89 -11.33
N PHE A 41 -6.32 17.14 -10.92
CA PHE A 41 -6.29 18.26 -11.85
C PHE A 41 -4.86 18.56 -12.26
N ASP A 42 -4.65 19.04 -13.48
CA ASP A 42 -3.33 19.32 -14.06
C ASP A 42 -2.42 20.15 -13.13
N GLN A 43 -2.99 21.12 -12.43
CA GLN A 43 -2.25 21.98 -11.50
C GLN A 43 -1.65 21.25 -10.29
N PHE A 44 -2.09 20.00 -10.03
CA PHE A 44 -1.60 19.18 -8.93
C PHE A 44 -0.66 18.07 -9.41
N LEU A 45 -0.28 18.05 -10.69
CA LEU A 45 0.69 17.10 -11.22
C LEU A 45 2.12 17.67 -11.13
N PRO A 46 3.13 16.84 -10.92
CA PRO A 46 3.05 15.39 -10.68
C PRO A 46 2.39 15.06 -9.35
N ALA A 47 1.72 13.92 -9.28
CA ALA A 47 1.09 13.41 -8.08
C ALA A 47 1.30 11.90 -7.94
N ILE A 48 1.29 11.41 -6.69
CA ILE A 48 1.43 9.99 -6.39
C ILE A 48 0.16 9.50 -5.67
N LEU A 49 -0.37 8.37 -6.13
CA LEU A 49 -1.48 7.66 -5.51
C LEU A 49 -0.95 6.36 -4.87
N VAL A 50 -1.23 6.15 -3.60
CA VAL A 50 -0.83 4.93 -2.88
C VAL A 50 -2.09 4.20 -2.43
N TYR A 51 -2.28 2.97 -2.90
CA TYR A 51 -3.46 2.21 -2.56
C TYR A 51 -3.21 0.69 -2.49
N ALA A 52 -4.00 0.02 -1.66
CA ALA A 52 -4.01 -1.44 -1.61
C ALA A 52 -4.65 -1.97 -2.91
N LYS A 53 -3.96 -2.89 -3.58
CA LYS A 53 -4.41 -3.52 -4.82
C LYS A 53 -5.08 -4.85 -4.52
N ASP A 54 -4.35 -5.74 -3.85
CA ASP A 54 -4.80 -7.09 -3.55
C ASP A 54 -4.22 -7.59 -2.23
N GLU A 55 -4.79 -8.63 -1.65
CA GLU A 55 -4.31 -9.26 -0.44
C GLU A 55 -4.57 -10.75 -0.47
N ASN A 56 -3.53 -11.54 -0.30
CA ASN A 56 -3.57 -12.98 -0.28
C ASN A 56 -3.24 -13.53 1.12
N ILE A 57 -3.92 -14.59 1.53
CA ILE A 57 -3.58 -15.36 2.72
C ILE A 57 -2.58 -16.43 2.29
N LEU A 58 -1.35 -16.33 2.82
CA LEU A 58 -0.27 -17.24 2.45
C LEU A 58 -0.28 -18.50 3.31
N GLU A 59 -0.60 -18.35 4.60
CA GLU A 59 -0.48 -19.42 5.56
C GLU A 59 -1.44 -19.18 6.73
N GLU A 60 -2.26 -20.16 7.02
CA GLU A 60 -3.04 -20.23 8.24
C GLU A 60 -2.27 -21.10 9.23
N ARG A 61 -1.75 -20.49 10.30
CA ARG A 61 -1.22 -21.25 11.42
C ARG A 61 -2.36 -21.54 12.38
N PHE A 62 -2.83 -22.75 12.36
CA PHE A 62 -3.71 -23.27 13.37
C PHE A 62 -2.85 -23.71 14.57
N GLU A 63 -2.90 -22.98 15.67
CA GLU A 63 -2.58 -23.58 16.94
C GLU A 63 -3.61 -24.68 17.22
N THR A 64 -3.34 -25.57 18.18
CA THR A 64 -4.13 -26.79 18.45
C THR A 64 -5.65 -26.56 18.68
N ASP A 65 -6.06 -25.31 18.84
CA ASP A 65 -7.43 -24.85 19.05
C ASP A 65 -8.05 -24.11 17.83
N GLY A 66 -7.35 -24.08 16.71
CA GLY A 66 -7.85 -23.45 15.47
C GLY A 66 -7.70 -21.93 15.42
N PHE A 67 -7.07 -21.30 16.39
CA PHE A 67 -6.88 -19.87 16.48
C PHE A 67 -5.39 -19.51 16.35
N GLY A 68 -4.96 -19.15 15.17
CA GLY A 68 -3.58 -18.73 14.93
C GLY A 68 -3.50 -17.43 14.17
N PRO A 69 -2.31 -16.79 14.11
CA PRO A 69 -2.10 -15.63 13.26
C PRO A 69 -2.19 -16.02 11.79
N LEU A 70 -2.89 -15.20 11.00
CA LEU A 70 -2.89 -15.32 9.54
C LEU A 70 -1.68 -14.57 8.98
N LYS A 71 -0.91 -15.25 8.14
CA LYS A 71 0.16 -14.63 7.35
C LYS A 71 -0.43 -14.14 6.04
N ARG A 72 -0.30 -12.85 5.79
CA ARG A 72 -0.88 -12.17 4.65
C ARG A 72 0.20 -11.53 3.80
N GLU A 73 0.02 -11.55 2.50
CA GLU A 73 0.76 -10.75 1.54
C GLU A 73 -0.16 -9.69 0.97
N LEU A 74 0.19 -8.44 1.17
CA LEU A 74 -0.53 -7.28 0.65
C LEU A 74 0.22 -6.71 -0.55
N GLU A 75 -0.46 -6.54 -1.66
CA GLU A 75 0.03 -5.76 -2.79
C GLU A 75 -0.41 -4.31 -2.66
N ILE A 76 0.58 -3.42 -2.69
CA ILE A 76 0.40 -1.96 -2.70
C ILE A 76 0.81 -1.45 -4.08
N ALA A 77 -0.11 -0.76 -4.73
CA ALA A 77 0.20 0.00 -5.93
C ALA A 77 0.57 1.44 -5.55
N ILE A 78 1.68 1.90 -6.10
CA ILE A 78 2.13 3.29 -6.05
C ILE A 78 2.12 3.78 -7.49
N GLU A 79 1.14 4.62 -7.79
CA GLU A 79 0.91 5.13 -9.12
C GLU A 79 1.25 6.61 -9.17
N GLU A 80 2.22 6.96 -9.97
CA GLU A 80 2.54 8.34 -10.26
C GLU A 80 1.85 8.79 -11.53
N VAL A 81 1.39 10.03 -11.53
CA VAL A 81 0.74 10.64 -12.69
C VAL A 81 1.44 11.95 -13.01
N ILE A 82 1.79 12.14 -14.27
CA ILE A 82 2.40 13.37 -14.78
C ILE A 82 1.64 13.94 -15.96
N LEU A 83 1.83 15.23 -16.19
CA LEU A 83 1.45 15.87 -17.43
C LEU A 83 2.65 15.84 -18.39
N GLY A 84 2.40 15.40 -19.61
CA GLY A 84 3.43 15.23 -20.65
C GLY A 84 4.03 16.53 -21.16
N GLY A 85 5.14 16.39 -21.85
CA GLY A 85 5.93 17.44 -22.49
C GLY A 85 7.02 16.81 -23.32
N ASP A 86 7.97 17.60 -23.83
CA ASP A 86 9.05 17.12 -24.70
C ASP A 86 10.01 16.13 -24.01
N ASP A 87 10.05 16.14 -22.67
CA ASP A 87 10.86 15.28 -21.81
C ASP A 87 10.03 14.23 -21.03
N PHE A 88 8.93 13.81 -21.61
CA PHE A 88 7.91 12.95 -20.97
C PHE A 88 8.48 11.66 -20.39
N ASP A 89 9.16 10.85 -21.21
CA ASP A 89 9.70 9.56 -20.77
C ASP A 89 10.74 9.75 -19.65
N GLN A 90 11.60 10.77 -19.79
CA GLN A 90 12.61 11.06 -18.78
C GLN A 90 12.00 11.47 -17.43
N LYS A 91 10.89 12.19 -17.44
CA LYS A 91 10.17 12.56 -16.20
C LYS A 91 9.57 11.34 -15.52
N LEU A 92 8.96 10.42 -16.29
CA LEU A 92 8.42 9.17 -15.75
C LEU A 92 9.53 8.33 -15.11
N ASP A 93 10.64 8.12 -15.80
CA ASP A 93 11.77 7.35 -15.30
C ASP A 93 12.38 7.99 -14.04
N ASN A 94 12.51 9.31 -14.01
CA ASN A 94 13.06 10.02 -12.85
C ASN A 94 12.16 9.87 -11.61
N LEU A 95 10.84 10.04 -11.75
CA LEU A 95 9.91 9.89 -10.64
C LEU A 95 9.85 8.45 -10.14
N ALA A 96 9.80 7.47 -11.04
CA ALA A 96 9.85 6.06 -10.67
C ALA A 96 11.12 5.76 -9.86
N SER A 97 12.28 6.23 -10.32
CA SER A 97 13.56 6.09 -9.63
C SER A 97 13.55 6.77 -8.24
N GLN A 98 12.93 7.94 -8.12
CA GLN A 98 12.80 8.62 -6.82
C GLN A 98 11.96 7.81 -5.83
N ILE A 99 10.84 7.21 -6.29
CA ILE A 99 10.00 6.34 -5.44
C ILE A 99 10.78 5.10 -5.02
N GLU A 100 11.45 4.42 -5.96
CA GLU A 100 12.26 3.24 -5.68
C GLU A 100 13.35 3.56 -4.65
N ASN A 101 14.10 4.66 -4.82
CA ASN A 101 15.12 5.09 -3.88
C ASN A 101 14.56 5.43 -2.49
N ALA A 102 13.38 6.07 -2.43
CA ALA A 102 12.75 6.42 -1.17
C ALA A 102 12.29 5.19 -0.37
N LEU A 103 11.97 4.10 -1.05
CA LEU A 103 11.44 2.87 -0.47
C LEU A 103 12.45 1.73 -0.42
N ASP A 104 13.65 1.90 -0.98
CA ASP A 104 14.70 0.88 -0.90
C ASP A 104 15.09 0.60 0.55
N GLY A 105 15.00 -0.66 0.96
CA GLY A 105 15.27 -1.10 2.32
C GLY A 105 14.32 -0.52 3.39
N PHE A 106 13.21 0.13 2.99
CA PHE A 106 12.26 0.69 3.94
C PHE A 106 11.48 -0.42 4.65
N GLU A 107 11.57 -0.42 5.97
CA GLU A 107 10.85 -1.33 6.87
C GLU A 107 9.58 -0.64 7.39
N ILE A 108 8.42 -1.27 7.18
CA ILE A 108 7.12 -0.73 7.63
C ILE A 108 6.95 -0.87 9.13
N SER A 109 7.54 -1.92 9.71
CA SER A 109 7.57 -2.16 11.14
C SER A 109 8.99 -2.53 11.59
N THR A 110 9.20 -2.62 12.90
CA THR A 110 10.47 -3.09 13.49
C THR A 110 10.75 -4.58 13.23
N ARG A 111 9.87 -5.30 12.54
CA ARG A 111 10.01 -6.72 12.21
C ARG A 111 10.60 -6.84 10.80
N LYS A 112 11.75 -7.53 10.69
CA LYS A 112 12.44 -7.78 9.41
C LYS A 112 11.58 -8.45 8.32
N SER A 113 10.43 -9.03 8.69
CA SER A 113 9.51 -9.67 7.75
C SER A 113 8.65 -8.71 6.93
N ASP A 114 8.62 -7.43 7.28
CA ASP A 114 7.72 -6.43 6.69
C ASP A 114 8.46 -5.48 5.73
N ILE A 115 9.50 -5.95 5.06
CA ILE A 115 10.24 -5.18 4.05
C ILE A 115 9.41 -5.15 2.76
N LEU A 116 9.27 -3.95 2.21
CA LEU A 116 8.67 -3.76 0.89
C LEU A 116 9.53 -4.37 -0.21
N LYS A 117 8.89 -5.11 -1.11
CA LYS A 117 9.54 -5.71 -2.27
C LYS A 117 8.86 -5.24 -3.55
N LEU A 118 9.61 -4.60 -4.44
CA LEU A 118 9.12 -4.27 -5.78
C LEU A 118 8.86 -5.56 -6.56
N LYS A 119 7.68 -5.67 -7.15
CA LYS A 119 7.21 -6.83 -7.94
C LYS A 119 7.16 -6.54 -9.43
N SER A 120 6.61 -5.39 -9.78
CA SER A 120 6.44 -4.98 -11.17
C SER A 120 6.39 -3.46 -11.32
N THR A 121 6.76 -3.01 -12.50
CA THR A 121 6.59 -1.63 -12.95
C THR A 121 5.82 -1.67 -14.26
N GLU A 122 4.73 -0.91 -14.33
CA GLU A 122 3.87 -0.77 -15.50
C GLU A 122 3.88 0.70 -15.92
N ILE A 123 4.08 0.96 -17.20
CA ILE A 123 4.10 2.31 -17.76
C ILE A 123 2.93 2.44 -18.72
N ASP A 124 2.16 3.49 -18.56
CA ASP A 124 1.00 3.78 -19.39
C ASP A 124 0.99 5.27 -19.80
N SER A 125 0.34 5.55 -20.93
CA SER A 125 0.15 6.92 -21.39
C SER A 125 -1.22 7.07 -22.04
N SER A 126 -1.85 8.20 -21.81
CA SER A 126 -3.13 8.54 -22.42
C SER A 126 -3.08 9.94 -23.01
N ILE A 127 -3.87 10.14 -24.08
CA ILE A 127 -4.02 11.45 -24.72
C ILE A 127 -5.45 11.91 -24.50
N GLU A 128 -5.61 13.05 -23.85
CA GLU A 128 -6.90 13.71 -23.64
C GLU A 128 -6.90 15.11 -24.27
N GLY A 129 -7.56 15.24 -25.43
CA GLY A 129 -7.52 16.45 -26.22
C GLY A 129 -6.12 16.73 -26.77
N SER A 130 -5.50 17.85 -26.37
CA SER A 130 -4.12 18.21 -26.73
C SER A 130 -3.10 17.88 -25.65
N LYS A 131 -3.50 17.22 -24.56
CA LYS A 131 -2.67 16.92 -23.41
C LYS A 131 -2.31 15.45 -23.40
N ILE A 132 -1.06 15.16 -23.03
CA ILE A 132 -0.55 13.81 -22.84
C ILE A 132 -0.38 13.61 -21.34
N TYR A 133 -0.98 12.56 -20.80
CA TYR A 133 -0.77 12.13 -19.42
C TYR A 133 0.05 10.86 -19.41
N GLY A 134 0.97 10.76 -18.49
CA GLY A 134 1.70 9.53 -18.23
C GLY A 134 1.46 9.03 -16.82
N ALA A 135 1.45 7.72 -16.70
CA ALA A 135 1.41 7.06 -15.42
C ALA A 135 2.43 5.94 -15.35
N VAL A 136 3.13 5.86 -14.22
CA VAL A 136 3.94 4.69 -13.86
C VAL A 136 3.32 4.09 -12.61
N ARG A 137 3.05 2.79 -12.66
CA ARG A 137 2.56 2.02 -11.50
C ARG A 137 3.63 1.06 -11.04
N LEU A 138 4.16 1.30 -9.84
CA LEU A 138 5.03 0.38 -9.14
C LEU A 138 4.19 -0.47 -8.18
N THR A 139 4.23 -1.78 -8.34
CA THR A 139 3.55 -2.72 -7.45
C THR A 139 4.57 -3.29 -6.47
N TYR A 140 4.35 -3.05 -5.19
CA TYR A 140 5.12 -3.59 -4.08
C TYR A 140 4.33 -4.66 -3.35
N SER A 141 5.01 -5.66 -2.80
CA SER A 141 4.41 -6.58 -1.84
C SER A 141 5.02 -6.41 -0.46
N VAL A 142 4.21 -6.63 0.56
CA VAL A 142 4.61 -6.70 1.96
C VAL A 142 3.89 -7.83 2.66
N THR A 143 4.65 -8.60 3.43
CA THR A 143 4.10 -9.70 4.23
C THR A 143 3.93 -9.25 5.67
N TYR A 144 2.79 -9.54 6.27
CA TYR A 144 2.49 -9.22 7.66
C TYR A 144 1.61 -10.28 8.32
N LEU A 145 1.56 -10.24 9.66
CA LEU A 145 0.77 -11.14 10.48
C LEU A 145 -0.43 -10.40 11.07
N THR A 146 -1.60 -11.02 11.02
CA THR A 146 -2.77 -10.55 11.77
C THR A 146 -3.16 -11.60 12.80
N ALA A 147 -3.33 -11.16 14.06
CA ALA A 147 -3.90 -12.01 15.07
C ALA A 147 -5.41 -12.20 14.77
N VAL A 148 -5.86 -13.44 14.80
CA VAL A 148 -7.29 -13.73 14.87
C VAL A 148 -7.73 -13.50 16.32
N LYS A 149 -8.61 -12.55 16.56
CA LYS A 149 -9.21 -12.39 17.88
C LYS A 149 -10.06 -13.62 18.15
N GLN A 150 -9.76 -14.35 19.23
CA GLN A 150 -10.73 -15.28 19.79
C GLN A 150 -12.03 -14.51 20.06
N PRO A 151 -13.19 -15.01 19.61
CA PRO A 151 -14.43 -14.49 20.12
C PRO A 151 -14.41 -14.66 21.63
N ASP A 152 -14.69 -13.57 22.36
CA ASP A 152 -14.89 -13.65 23.81
C ASP A 152 -16.14 -14.51 24.08
N PHE A 153 -15.92 -15.80 24.25
CA PHE A 153 -16.94 -16.72 24.79
C PHE A 153 -17.06 -16.52 26.29
N SER A 154 -17.31 -15.30 26.73
CA SER A 154 -17.75 -15.03 28.11
C SER A 154 -19.26 -15.33 28.31
N GLY A 155 -19.90 -15.87 27.27
CA GLY A 155 -21.27 -16.40 27.37
C GLY A 155 -21.23 -17.73 28.08
N THR A 156 -21.96 -17.81 29.21
CA THR A 156 -22.26 -19.04 29.96
C THR A 156 -22.78 -20.10 28.98
N ILE A 157 -22.04 -21.19 28.81
CA ILE A 157 -22.54 -22.35 28.07
C ILE A 157 -23.74 -22.86 28.89
N PRO A 158 -24.97 -22.99 28.33
CA PRO A 158 -26.08 -23.59 29.01
C PRO A 158 -25.70 -25.05 29.33
N THR A 159 -25.58 -25.37 30.61
CA THR A 159 -25.21 -26.72 31.09
C THR A 159 -26.40 -27.64 31.23
N GLU A 160 -27.57 -27.25 30.79
CA GLU A 160 -28.77 -28.11 30.87
C GLU A 160 -29.27 -28.45 29.46
N ILE A 161 -28.96 -29.67 29.03
CA ILE A 161 -29.73 -30.37 28.01
C ILE A 161 -30.85 -31.05 28.80
N GLU A 162 -32.04 -30.44 28.87
CA GLU A 162 -33.23 -31.15 29.32
C GLU A 162 -33.56 -32.23 28.29
N THR A 163 -33.19 -33.48 28.58
CA THR A 163 -33.72 -34.66 27.90
C THR A 163 -35.14 -34.92 28.43
N ASN A 164 -36.12 -34.34 27.74
CA ASN A 164 -37.50 -34.81 27.86
C ASN A 164 -37.63 -36.14 27.07
N LEU A 165 -37.65 -37.24 27.83
CA LEU A 165 -38.15 -38.54 27.40
C LEU A 165 -39.67 -38.60 27.63
#